data_e8bf95b7f74a40c48c18bd49ef9024ae
#
_entry.id   e8bf95b7f74a40c48c18bd49ef9024ae
#
_cell.length_a   1.000
_cell.length_b   1.000
_cell.length_c   1.000
_cell.angle_alpha   90.00
_cell.angle_beta   90.00
_cell.angle_gamma   90.00
#
_symmetry.space_group_name_H-M   'P 1'
#
loop_
_entity.id
_entity.type
_entity.pdbx_description
1 polymer ?
#
loop_
_entity_poly.entity_id
_entity_poly.type
_entity_poly.pdbx_seq_one_letter_code
_entity_poly.pdbx_strand_id
1 'polypeptide(L)'
;MQKDIFRNLISEGQSEIRDIELYERHYEFEEFGRYVLVGIRQAGKSYLLYQRAKKFLQQGHSIEEIVYINFDDERLLGMTADDLDLILQAYATMYDHKPLLFFDEIQNIEGWEHFARRLANQKYMVFITGSNAKMLSRDIATTLGARYLDDKIFPYSFPEYLGASGI
;
A
#
# COMPACT_ATOMS: atom_id res chain seq x y z
N MET A 1 2.31 0.72 -21.24
CA MET A 1 2.19 1.82 -20.26
C MET A 1 3.56 2.47 -20.07
N GLN A 2 3.63 3.75 -19.79
CA GLN A 2 4.89 4.49 -19.77
C GLN A 2 5.32 4.86 -18.35
N LYS A 3 6.65 4.92 -18.14
CA LYS A 3 7.22 5.28 -16.84
C LYS A 3 6.79 6.66 -16.32
N ASP A 4 6.55 7.61 -17.22
CA ASP A 4 6.19 8.98 -16.82
C ASP A 4 4.91 9.03 -15.98
N ILE A 5 3.94 8.15 -16.26
CA ILE A 5 2.73 8.04 -15.45
C ILE A 5 3.10 7.72 -14.01
N PHE A 6 4.00 6.76 -13.82
CA PHE A 6 4.41 6.33 -12.48
C PHE A 6 5.25 7.38 -11.76
N ARG A 7 6.11 8.13 -12.47
CA ARG A 7 6.83 9.25 -11.87
C ARG A 7 5.86 10.28 -11.29
N ASN A 8 4.81 10.62 -12.05
CA ASN A 8 3.80 11.56 -11.60
C ASN A 8 3.03 11.02 -10.40
N LEU A 9 2.61 9.75 -10.45
CA LEU A 9 1.89 9.11 -9.35
C LEU A 9 2.75 9.03 -8.08
N ILE A 10 4.02 8.72 -8.22
CA ILE A 10 4.95 8.68 -7.08
C ILE A 10 5.04 10.06 -6.42
N SER A 11 5.23 11.10 -7.20
CA SER A 11 5.32 12.47 -6.68
C SER A 11 4.01 12.93 -6.02
N GLU A 12 2.88 12.62 -6.65
CA GLU A 12 1.56 12.97 -6.11
C GLU A 12 1.29 12.23 -4.80
N GLY A 13 1.63 10.94 -4.73
CA GLY A 13 1.47 10.13 -3.52
C GLY A 13 2.31 10.64 -2.36
N GLN A 14 3.52 11.07 -2.63
CA GLN A 14 4.39 11.68 -1.61
C GLN A 14 3.77 12.97 -1.05
N SER A 15 3.25 13.83 -1.92
CA SER A 15 2.59 15.06 -1.50
C SER A 15 1.34 14.77 -0.67
N GLU A 16 0.56 13.79 -1.09
CA GLU A 16 -0.65 13.39 -0.36
C GLU A 16 -0.31 12.91 1.05
N ILE A 17 0.66 12.05 1.20
CA ILE A 17 1.06 11.52 2.51
C ILE A 17 1.66 12.61 3.38
N ARG A 18 2.48 13.50 2.81
CA ARG A 18 3.07 14.59 3.56
C ARG A 18 2.02 15.53 4.13
N ASP A 19 1.00 15.84 3.33
CA ASP A 19 0.04 16.90 3.64
C ASP A 19 -1.20 16.42 4.40
N ILE A 20 -1.48 15.10 4.41
CA ILE A 20 -2.68 14.58 5.06
C ILE A 20 -2.59 14.69 6.58
N GLU A 21 -3.69 15.12 7.19
CA GLU A 21 -3.86 15.11 8.64
C GLU A 21 -4.60 13.84 9.02
N LEU A 22 -4.03 13.09 9.95
CA LEU A 22 -4.61 11.83 10.41
C LEU A 22 -4.97 11.89 11.87
N TYR A 23 -6.13 11.32 12.22
CA TYR A 23 -6.38 10.84 13.56
C TYR A 23 -5.99 9.36 13.59
N GLU A 24 -5.35 8.93 14.68
CA GLU A 24 -4.78 7.60 14.75
C GLU A 24 -5.88 6.55 14.98
N ARG A 25 -5.89 5.48 14.18
CA ARG A 25 -6.66 4.28 14.46
C ARG A 25 -5.86 3.38 15.39
N HIS A 26 -6.57 2.63 16.22
CA HIS A 26 -5.96 1.61 17.07
C HIS A 26 -5.62 0.38 16.24
N TYR A 27 -4.58 0.49 15.46
CA TYR A 27 -4.03 -0.61 14.68
C TYR A 27 -2.52 -0.56 14.79
N GLU A 28 -1.92 -1.65 15.26
CA GLU A 28 -0.48 -1.73 15.41
C GLU A 28 0.10 -2.67 14.37
N PHE A 29 1.03 -2.14 13.59
CA PHE A 29 1.81 -2.94 12.65
C PHE A 29 3.03 -3.50 13.37
N GLU A 30 3.37 -4.76 13.05
CA GLU A 30 4.66 -5.31 13.46
C GLU A 30 5.77 -4.55 12.72
N GLU A 31 6.87 -4.28 13.41
CA GLU A 31 7.92 -3.38 12.92
C GLU A 31 8.47 -3.78 11.55
N PHE A 32 8.66 -5.07 11.32
CA PHE A 32 9.21 -5.57 10.06
C PHE A 32 8.20 -6.36 9.24
N GLY A 33 6.92 -6.22 9.54
CA GLY A 33 5.87 -6.94 8.84
C GLY A 33 5.53 -6.34 7.49
N ARG A 34 5.26 -7.21 6.51
CA ARG A 34 4.63 -6.86 5.24
C ARG A 34 3.18 -7.25 5.35
N TYR A 35 2.27 -6.40 4.86
CA TYR A 35 0.85 -6.56 5.14
C TYR A 35 0.00 -6.58 3.89
N VAL A 36 -1.02 -7.45 3.92
CA VAL A 36 -2.16 -7.40 2.99
C VAL A 36 -3.41 -7.14 3.84
N LEU A 37 -3.96 -5.95 3.69
CA LEU A 37 -5.14 -5.51 4.44
C LEU A 37 -6.36 -5.60 3.52
N VAL A 38 -7.35 -6.38 3.93
CA VAL A 38 -8.55 -6.63 3.13
C VAL A 38 -9.78 -6.19 3.88
N GLY A 39 -10.68 -5.50 3.19
CA GLY A 39 -11.93 -5.05 3.77
C GLY A 39 -12.77 -4.35 2.73
N ILE A 40 -14.03 -4.10 3.06
CA ILE A 40 -14.92 -3.37 2.16
C ILE A 40 -14.41 -1.95 1.92
N ARG A 41 -14.87 -1.32 0.84
CA ARG A 41 -14.57 0.09 0.60
C ARG A 41 -15.03 0.93 1.78
N GLN A 42 -14.29 1.98 2.09
CA GLN A 42 -14.55 2.88 3.22
C GLN A 42 -14.35 2.23 4.61
N ALA A 43 -13.67 1.09 4.67
CA ALA A 43 -13.30 0.49 5.97
C ALA A 43 -12.10 1.19 6.64
N GLY A 44 -11.49 2.16 5.96
CA GLY A 44 -10.33 2.88 6.50
C GLY A 44 -8.99 2.29 6.14
N LYS A 45 -8.93 1.40 5.15
CA LYS A 45 -7.67 0.75 4.74
C LYS A 45 -6.64 1.76 4.26
N SER A 46 -7.06 2.74 3.44
CA SER A 46 -6.15 3.77 2.94
C SER A 46 -5.55 4.59 4.08
N TYR A 47 -6.35 4.91 5.10
CA TYR A 47 -5.86 5.60 6.29
C TYR A 47 -4.78 4.80 7.01
N LEU A 48 -4.93 3.48 7.07
CA LEU A 48 -3.92 2.63 7.69
C LEU A 48 -2.60 2.67 6.91
N LEU A 49 -2.67 2.72 5.58
CA LEU A 49 -1.46 2.91 4.77
C LEU A 49 -0.81 4.26 5.06
N TYR A 50 -1.59 5.34 5.11
CA TYR A 50 -1.07 6.67 5.43
C TYR A 50 -0.47 6.72 6.83
N GLN A 51 -1.15 6.11 7.80
CA GLN A 51 -0.67 6.03 9.18
C GLN A 51 0.68 5.32 9.25
N ARG A 52 0.81 4.19 8.55
CA ARG A 52 2.07 3.45 8.49
C ARG A 52 3.18 4.25 7.82
N ALA A 53 2.87 4.91 6.71
CA ALA A 53 3.84 5.76 6.01
C ALA A 53 4.32 6.90 6.91
N LYS A 54 3.41 7.57 7.59
CA LYS A 54 3.77 8.65 8.52
C LYS A 54 4.62 8.15 9.69
N LYS A 55 4.38 6.91 10.14
CA LYS A 55 5.20 6.31 11.19
C LYS A 55 6.65 6.14 10.73
N PHE A 56 6.87 5.71 9.49
CA PHE A 56 8.21 5.64 8.92
C PHE A 56 8.88 7.02 8.90
N LEU A 57 8.14 8.06 8.51
CA LEU A 57 8.67 9.42 8.50
C LEU A 57 9.07 9.87 9.91
N GLN A 58 8.27 9.53 10.92
CA GLN A 58 8.59 9.84 12.33
C GLN A 58 9.83 9.08 12.81
N GLN A 59 10.12 7.94 12.23
CA GLN A 59 11.28 7.12 12.55
C GLN A 59 12.55 7.55 11.80
N GLY A 60 12.49 8.61 11.01
CA GLY A 60 13.65 9.18 10.33
C GLY A 60 13.75 8.86 8.84
N HIS A 61 12.79 8.14 8.28
CA HIS A 61 12.77 7.89 6.82
C HIS A 61 12.38 9.16 6.07
N SER A 62 12.94 9.34 4.88
CA SER A 62 12.65 10.48 4.03
C SER A 62 11.35 10.27 3.25
N ILE A 63 10.62 11.37 2.97
CA ILE A 63 9.46 11.32 2.07
C ILE A 63 9.81 10.74 0.70
N GLU A 64 11.06 10.91 0.26
CA GLU A 64 11.53 10.37 -1.01
C GLU A 64 11.54 8.83 -1.05
N GLU A 65 11.54 8.16 0.10
CA GLU A 65 11.46 6.70 0.17
C GLU A 65 10.03 6.19 0.01
N ILE A 66 9.02 7.04 0.14
CA ILE A 66 7.61 6.65 0.10
C ILE A 66 7.12 6.54 -1.34
N VAL A 67 6.56 5.37 -1.67
CA VAL A 67 5.85 5.14 -2.91
C VAL A 67 4.42 4.72 -2.55
N TYR A 68 3.45 5.58 -2.81
CA TYR A 68 2.04 5.29 -2.62
C TYR A 68 1.34 5.33 -3.98
N ILE A 69 0.77 4.21 -4.39
CA ILE A 69 0.03 4.08 -5.64
C ILE A 69 -1.36 3.54 -5.32
N ASN A 70 -2.38 4.26 -5.78
CA ASN A 70 -3.77 3.80 -5.72
C ASN A 70 -4.16 3.23 -7.09
N PHE A 71 -4.42 1.93 -7.14
CA PHE A 71 -4.74 1.23 -8.38
C PHE A 71 -6.18 1.43 -8.84
N ASP A 72 -6.97 2.23 -8.11
CA ASP A 72 -8.26 2.75 -8.60
C ASP A 72 -8.10 3.98 -9.50
N ASP A 73 -6.90 4.54 -9.60
CA ASP A 73 -6.64 5.73 -10.42
C ASP A 73 -6.94 5.41 -11.90
N GLU A 74 -7.72 6.27 -12.54
CA GLU A 74 -8.14 6.07 -13.93
C GLU A 74 -6.97 6.03 -14.93
N ARG A 75 -5.84 6.66 -14.57
CA ARG A 75 -4.64 6.64 -15.42
C ARG A 75 -4.05 5.24 -15.53
N LEU A 76 -4.44 4.34 -14.63
CA LEU A 76 -3.96 2.96 -14.60
C LEU A 76 -4.94 1.97 -15.23
N LEU A 77 -6.02 2.44 -15.85
CA LEU A 77 -6.94 1.57 -16.59
C LEU A 77 -6.17 0.82 -17.68
N GLY A 78 -6.43 -0.49 -17.77
CA GLY A 78 -5.73 -1.35 -18.73
C GLY A 78 -4.36 -1.83 -18.28
N MET A 79 -3.89 -1.41 -17.10
CA MET A 79 -2.65 -1.90 -16.54
C MET A 79 -2.73 -3.40 -16.26
N THR A 80 -1.66 -4.11 -16.59
CA THR A 80 -1.53 -5.54 -16.30
C THR A 80 -0.39 -5.79 -15.33
N ALA A 81 -0.28 -7.03 -14.84
CA ALA A 81 0.81 -7.40 -13.94
C ALA A 81 2.19 -7.16 -14.56
N ASP A 82 2.31 -7.26 -15.89
CA ASP A 82 3.57 -7.00 -16.58
C ASP A 82 4.04 -5.55 -16.43
N ASP A 83 3.11 -4.64 -16.17
CA ASP A 83 3.42 -3.21 -16.00
C ASP A 83 3.87 -2.86 -14.59
N LEU A 84 3.68 -3.75 -13.60
CA LEU A 84 3.96 -3.44 -12.20
C LEU A 84 5.42 -3.08 -11.96
N ASP A 85 6.34 -3.72 -12.66
CA ASP A 85 7.77 -3.43 -12.51
C ASP A 85 8.14 -2.01 -12.96
N LEU A 86 7.31 -1.38 -13.80
CA LEU A 86 7.53 0.01 -14.22
C LEU A 86 7.53 0.97 -13.03
N ILE A 87 6.83 0.62 -11.94
CA ILE A 87 6.84 1.42 -10.71
C ILE A 87 8.27 1.50 -10.15
N LEU A 88 8.94 0.36 -10.03
CA LEU A 88 10.32 0.31 -9.55
C LEU A 88 11.29 0.98 -10.52
N GLN A 89 11.07 0.78 -11.82
CA GLN A 89 11.91 1.40 -12.85
C GLN A 89 11.77 2.92 -12.84
N ALA A 90 10.54 3.43 -12.69
CA ALA A 90 10.29 4.85 -12.58
C ALA A 90 10.94 5.43 -11.33
N TYR A 91 10.79 4.75 -10.20
CA TYR A 91 11.41 5.18 -8.94
C TYR A 91 12.92 5.27 -9.08
N ALA A 92 13.56 4.29 -9.73
CA ALA A 92 15.01 4.26 -9.92
C ALA A 92 15.52 5.43 -10.77
N THR A 93 14.66 6.02 -11.62
CA THR A 93 15.03 7.23 -12.38
C THR A 93 14.94 8.50 -11.54
N MET A 94 14.26 8.46 -10.39
CA MET A 94 14.03 9.63 -9.53
C MET A 94 14.96 9.66 -8.33
N TYR A 95 15.24 8.51 -7.74
CA TYR A 95 15.94 8.40 -6.45
C TYR A 95 16.90 7.23 -6.44
N ASP A 96 17.89 7.32 -5.55
CA ASP A 96 18.91 6.29 -5.35
C ASP A 96 18.71 5.57 -3.99
N HIS A 97 17.45 5.27 -3.66
CA HIS A 97 17.07 4.61 -2.42
C HIS A 97 16.24 3.37 -2.72
N LYS A 98 16.09 2.50 -1.73
CA LYS A 98 15.13 1.42 -1.78
C LYS A 98 13.78 1.94 -1.27
N PRO A 99 12.72 1.90 -2.08
CA PRO A 99 11.44 2.49 -1.66
C PRO A 99 10.72 1.66 -0.61
N LEU A 100 9.89 2.36 0.18
CA LEU A 100 8.85 1.77 1.01
C LEU A 100 7.57 1.80 0.19
N LEU A 101 6.96 0.64 -0.03
CA LEU A 101 5.89 0.48 -1.02
C LEU A 101 4.53 0.35 -0.37
N PHE A 102 3.59 1.21 -0.80
CA PHE A 102 2.22 1.25 -0.32
C PHE A 102 1.28 1.17 -1.53
N PHE A 103 0.65 0.01 -1.71
CA PHE A 103 -0.20 -0.28 -2.87
C PHE A 103 -1.65 -0.41 -2.44
N ASP A 104 -2.46 0.57 -2.82
CA ASP A 104 -3.86 0.66 -2.45
C ASP A 104 -4.73 0.09 -3.57
N GLU A 105 -5.72 -0.75 -3.21
CA GLU A 105 -6.68 -1.37 -4.14
C GLU A 105 -6.01 -2.20 -5.25
N ILE A 106 -5.03 -3.02 -4.88
CA ILE A 106 -4.21 -3.77 -5.86
C ILE A 106 -4.98 -4.88 -6.57
N GLN A 107 -6.17 -5.28 -6.07
CA GLN A 107 -6.96 -6.32 -6.71
C GLN A 107 -7.36 -5.97 -8.15
N ASN A 108 -7.26 -4.70 -8.53
CA ASN A 108 -7.52 -4.28 -9.90
C ASN A 108 -6.50 -4.84 -10.90
N ILE A 109 -5.38 -5.35 -10.41
CA ILE A 109 -4.34 -5.93 -11.26
C ILE A 109 -4.31 -7.45 -11.06
N GLU A 110 -4.83 -8.20 -12.01
CA GLU A 110 -4.80 -9.66 -11.93
C GLU A 110 -3.35 -10.15 -11.95
N GLY A 111 -3.03 -11.07 -11.05
CA GLY A 111 -1.66 -11.62 -10.94
C GLY A 111 -0.72 -10.81 -10.07
N TRP A 112 -1.23 -9.81 -9.36
CA TRP A 112 -0.43 -8.94 -8.50
C TRP A 112 0.39 -9.71 -7.45
N GLU A 113 -0.10 -10.86 -7.00
CA GLU A 113 0.51 -11.63 -5.93
C GLU A 113 1.90 -12.15 -6.31
N HIS A 114 2.16 -12.40 -7.58
CA HIS A 114 3.48 -12.81 -8.06
C HIS A 114 4.50 -11.69 -7.92
N PHE A 115 4.09 -10.46 -8.23
CA PHE A 115 4.93 -9.28 -8.02
C PHE A 115 5.18 -9.04 -6.53
N ALA A 116 4.14 -9.15 -5.71
CA ALA A 116 4.26 -8.99 -4.26
C ALA A 116 5.24 -10.01 -3.65
N ARG A 117 5.19 -11.26 -4.12
CA ARG A 117 6.13 -12.29 -3.69
C ARG A 117 7.57 -11.92 -4.05
N ARG A 118 7.79 -11.48 -5.28
CA ARG A 118 9.13 -11.05 -5.71
C ARG A 118 9.66 -9.90 -4.85
N LEU A 119 8.81 -8.91 -4.58
CA LEU A 119 9.20 -7.76 -3.76
C LEU A 119 9.65 -8.20 -2.36
N ALA A 120 8.90 -9.10 -1.74
CA ALA A 120 9.25 -9.62 -0.42
C ALA A 120 10.58 -10.40 -0.47
N ASN A 121 10.78 -11.22 -1.51
CA ASN A 121 12.03 -11.96 -1.70
C ASN A 121 13.22 -11.03 -1.90
N GLN A 122 13.00 -9.86 -2.48
CA GLN A 122 14.02 -8.82 -2.68
C GLN A 122 14.12 -7.86 -1.50
N LYS A 123 13.44 -8.18 -0.39
CA LYS A 123 13.52 -7.46 0.89
C LYS A 123 12.93 -6.06 0.88
N TYR A 124 11.96 -5.79 -0.01
CA TYR A 124 11.18 -4.57 0.07
C TYR A 124 10.20 -4.63 1.22
N MET A 125 9.93 -3.50 1.85
CA MET A 125 8.78 -3.36 2.76
C MET A 125 7.55 -3.00 1.92
N VAL A 126 6.49 -3.78 2.06
CA VAL A 126 5.31 -3.69 1.20
C VAL A 126 4.04 -3.74 2.03
N PHE A 127 3.15 -2.79 1.79
CA PHE A 127 1.85 -2.69 2.45
C PHE A 127 0.79 -2.60 1.35
N ILE A 128 -0.15 -3.53 1.37
CA ILE A 128 -1.10 -3.73 0.28
C ILE A 128 -2.50 -3.71 0.84
N THR A 129 -3.42 -3.08 0.12
CA THR A 129 -4.85 -3.18 0.44
C THR A 129 -5.65 -3.70 -0.73
N GLY A 130 -6.82 -4.23 -0.44
CA GLY A 130 -7.80 -4.60 -1.43
C GLY A 130 -9.19 -4.73 -0.85
N SER A 131 -10.18 -4.63 -1.72
CA SER A 131 -11.61 -4.68 -1.36
C SER A 131 -12.29 -5.95 -1.81
N ASN A 132 -11.56 -6.91 -2.38
CA ASN A 132 -12.11 -8.14 -2.93
C ASN A 132 -11.71 -9.34 -2.05
N ALA A 133 -12.71 -10.13 -1.66
CA ALA A 133 -12.48 -11.33 -0.85
C ALA A 133 -11.52 -12.34 -1.51
N LYS A 134 -11.39 -12.32 -2.83
CA LYS A 134 -10.43 -13.17 -3.55
C LYS A 134 -8.99 -12.96 -3.11
N MET A 135 -8.68 -11.78 -2.55
CA MET A 135 -7.33 -11.49 -2.05
C MET A 135 -6.92 -12.41 -0.89
N LEU A 136 -7.87 -13.02 -0.21
CA LEU A 136 -7.61 -13.98 0.86
C LEU A 136 -7.84 -15.42 0.38
N SER A 137 -7.89 -15.66 -0.94
CA SER A 137 -8.04 -17.00 -1.49
C SER A 137 -6.83 -17.87 -1.14
N ARG A 138 -7.04 -19.19 -1.19
CA ARG A 138 -5.96 -20.15 -0.94
C ARG A 138 -4.81 -19.99 -1.95
N ASP A 139 -5.13 -19.73 -3.21
CA ASP A 139 -4.12 -19.58 -4.26
C ASP A 139 -3.22 -18.38 -4.00
N ILE A 140 -3.79 -17.23 -3.63
CA ILE A 140 -3.03 -16.05 -3.28
C ILE A 140 -2.22 -16.28 -2.00
N ALA A 141 -2.83 -16.86 -0.98
CA ALA A 141 -2.14 -17.17 0.27
C ALA A 141 -0.96 -18.09 0.03
N THR A 142 -1.11 -19.09 -0.84
CA THR A 142 -0.02 -20.01 -1.19
C THR A 142 1.12 -19.28 -1.90
N THR A 143 0.80 -18.40 -2.84
CA THR A 143 1.80 -17.61 -3.56
C THR A 143 2.56 -16.68 -2.63
N LEU A 144 1.88 -15.99 -1.73
CA LEU A 144 2.51 -15.06 -0.79
C LEU A 144 3.29 -15.80 0.31
N GLY A 145 2.79 -16.95 0.75
CA GLY A 145 3.41 -17.74 1.80
C GLY A 145 3.48 -16.99 3.12
N ALA A 146 4.54 -17.24 3.88
CA ALA A 146 4.75 -16.57 5.17
C ALA A 146 5.37 -15.17 5.04
N ARG A 147 5.49 -14.64 3.82
CA ARG A 147 6.13 -13.36 3.55
C ARG A 147 5.28 -12.17 3.96
N TYR A 148 3.96 -12.37 3.99
CA TYR A 148 2.99 -11.32 4.29
C TYR A 148 2.09 -11.75 5.44
N LEU A 149 1.72 -10.76 6.24
CA LEU A 149 0.66 -10.88 7.25
C LEU A 149 -0.62 -10.35 6.61
N ASP A 150 -1.68 -11.14 6.65
CA ASP A 150 -2.97 -10.71 6.11
C ASP A 150 -3.93 -10.43 7.26
N ASP A 151 -4.75 -9.40 7.08
CA ASP A 151 -5.72 -9.00 8.08
C ASP A 151 -6.98 -8.44 7.41
N LYS A 152 -8.12 -8.69 8.04
CA LYS A 152 -9.40 -8.15 7.61
C LYS A 152 -9.66 -6.86 8.37
N ILE A 153 -9.93 -5.80 7.63
CA ILE A 153 -10.20 -4.48 8.21
C ILE A 153 -11.70 -4.22 8.12
N PHE A 154 -12.27 -3.87 9.25
CA PHE A 154 -13.68 -3.54 9.39
C PHE A 154 -13.83 -2.03 9.53
N PRO A 155 -15.02 -1.47 9.24
CA PRO A 155 -15.31 -0.08 9.58
C PRO A 155 -15.01 0.17 11.06
N TYR A 156 -14.87 1.45 11.44
CA TYR A 156 -14.52 1.82 12.81
C TYR A 156 -15.35 1.04 13.85
N SER A 157 -14.66 0.47 14.86
CA SER A 157 -15.29 0.00 16.05
C SER A 157 -15.84 1.20 16.84
N PHE A 158 -16.72 0.95 17.81
CA PHE A 158 -17.32 2.03 18.59
C PHE A 158 -16.28 2.98 19.22
N PRO A 159 -15.24 2.50 19.91
CA PRO A 159 -14.20 3.40 20.45
C PRO A 159 -13.47 4.20 19.38
N GLU A 160 -13.14 3.61 18.23
CA GLU A 160 -12.49 4.31 17.13
C GLU A 160 -13.40 5.37 16.53
N TYR A 161 -14.69 5.07 16.39
CA TYR A 161 -15.67 6.00 15.89
C TYR A 161 -15.75 7.25 16.80
N LEU A 162 -15.80 7.06 18.11
CA LEU A 162 -15.81 8.17 19.06
C LEU A 162 -14.54 9.02 18.93
N GLY A 163 -13.38 8.38 18.81
CA GLY A 163 -12.12 9.10 18.59
C GLY A 163 -12.13 9.90 17.30
N ALA A 164 -12.60 9.29 16.20
CA ALA A 164 -12.65 9.94 14.89
C ALA A 164 -13.64 11.11 14.86
N SER A 165 -14.73 11.04 15.64
CA SER A 165 -15.72 12.12 15.73
C SER A 165 -15.36 13.21 16.74
N GLY A 166 -14.25 13.07 17.45
CA GLY A 166 -13.84 14.04 18.44
C GLY A 166 -14.53 13.96 19.79
N ILE A 167 -15.18 12.85 20.05
CA ILE A 167 -15.89 12.61 21.32
C ILE A 167 -14.99 11.91 22.32
#